data_07b13d7dc5399526c75a170712e1776b
#
_entry.id   07b13d7dc5399526c75a170712e1776b
#
_cell.length_a   1.000
_cell.length_b   1.000
_cell.length_c   1.000
_cell.angle_alpha   90.00
_cell.angle_beta   90.00
_cell.angle_gamma   90.00
#
_symmetry.space_group_name_H-M   'P 1'
#
loop_
_entity.id
_entity.type
_entity.pdbx_description
1 polymer ?
#
loop_
_entity_poly.entity_id
_entity_poly.type
_entity_poly.pdbx_seq_one_letter_code
_entity_poly.pdbx_strand_id
1 'polypeptide(L)'
;MKIWRKSRLSECHANLFANGRARAIYVNISVMCAALLSLASCNSDDNVERRLTTNQKEMYAQNISGEYSGKYIIIYKDKDCTDMTDEKGRHIITKAHEATFGEVQLDVSDNKMQHIFFQDFPVSLISKVVDADEELSQALAGASPQAITARYGFDYDTDYSHIKWAFIPNVMLLNLNYGGADHHIRLEFNNNSQYYMFTEEELQQPKAFRSLAENGITLQLEAIYDGSTLIQRFGYENGNYMHIIFKTE
;
A
#
# COMPACT_ATOMS: atom_id res chain seq x y z
N MET A 1 10.13 49.76 -17.58
CA MET A 1 10.67 50.08 -18.92
C MET A 1 11.03 48.74 -19.58
N LYS A 2 10.15 48.25 -20.48
CA LYS A 2 10.28 46.93 -21.13
C LYS A 2 10.86 47.17 -22.53
N ILE A 3 11.97 46.53 -22.83
CA ILE A 3 12.56 46.57 -24.18
C ILE A 3 12.28 45.20 -24.82
N TRP A 4 11.41 45.22 -25.82
CA TRP A 4 11.16 44.12 -26.74
C TRP A 4 12.25 44.11 -27.83
N ARG A 5 12.97 42.99 -27.99
CA ARG A 5 13.76 42.78 -29.22
C ARG A 5 12.99 41.87 -30.17
N LYS A 6 12.56 42.43 -31.27
CA LYS A 6 12.10 41.70 -32.46
C LYS A 6 13.33 41.13 -33.18
N SER A 7 13.39 39.82 -33.36
CA SER A 7 14.31 39.20 -34.31
C SER A 7 13.62 39.17 -35.69
N ARG A 8 14.27 39.75 -36.68
CA ARG A 8 13.86 39.72 -38.10
C ARG A 8 14.23 38.36 -38.68
N LEU A 9 13.25 37.65 -39.23
CA LEU A 9 13.45 36.59 -40.20
C LEU A 9 13.80 37.26 -41.54
N SER A 10 15.00 36.98 -42.02
CA SER A 10 15.43 37.38 -43.35
C SER A 10 14.84 36.46 -44.41
N GLU A 11 14.09 37.05 -45.32
CA GLU A 11 13.65 36.42 -46.56
C GLU A 11 14.86 36.04 -47.41
N CYS A 12 15.00 34.77 -47.75
CA CYS A 12 15.81 34.34 -48.89
C CYS A 12 14.89 33.81 -49.99
N HIS A 13 14.48 34.72 -50.89
CA HIS A 13 13.98 34.31 -52.19
C HIS A 13 15.17 33.96 -53.07
N ALA A 14 15.35 32.71 -53.40
CA ALA A 14 16.21 32.28 -54.50
C ALA A 14 15.36 31.63 -55.57
N ASN A 15 15.22 32.36 -56.69
CA ASN A 15 14.70 31.85 -57.95
C ASN A 15 15.67 30.79 -58.51
N LEU A 16 15.18 29.61 -58.74
CA LEU A 16 15.85 28.62 -59.59
C LEU A 16 14.81 27.84 -60.37
N PHE A 17 14.47 28.37 -61.57
CA PHE A 17 13.89 27.59 -62.62
C PHE A 17 15.02 26.99 -63.45
N ALA A 18 15.22 25.68 -63.36
CA ALA A 18 15.89 24.89 -64.43
C ALA A 18 15.74 23.38 -64.14
N ASN A 19 15.21 22.70 -65.12
CA ASN A 19 15.31 21.27 -65.43
C ASN A 19 14.55 20.25 -64.56
N GLY A 20 13.58 19.58 -65.16
CA GLY A 20 12.68 18.57 -64.59
C GLY A 20 13.39 17.36 -63.89
N ARG A 21 14.69 17.14 -64.08
CA ARG A 21 15.44 16.11 -63.37
C ARG A 21 15.84 16.52 -61.94
N ALA A 22 16.05 17.83 -61.71
CA ALA A 22 16.37 18.34 -60.39
C ALA A 22 15.14 18.27 -59.42
N ARG A 23 13.92 18.41 -59.95
CA ARG A 23 12.69 18.28 -59.14
C ARG A 23 12.48 16.88 -58.54
N ALA A 24 12.80 15.84 -59.30
CA ALA A 24 12.66 14.45 -58.81
C ALA A 24 13.63 14.15 -57.68
N ILE A 25 14.85 14.69 -57.74
CA ILE A 25 15.87 14.50 -56.70
C ILE A 25 15.50 15.26 -55.43
N TYR A 26 14.99 16.51 -55.57
CA TYR A 26 14.57 17.30 -54.40
C TYR A 26 13.33 16.73 -53.70
N VAL A 27 12.36 16.16 -54.41
CA VAL A 27 11.21 15.49 -53.82
C VAL A 27 11.63 14.23 -53.03
N ASN A 28 12.56 13.43 -53.59
CA ASN A 28 13.07 12.24 -52.89
C ASN A 28 13.90 12.60 -51.67
N ILE A 29 14.71 13.63 -51.69
CA ILE A 29 15.49 14.12 -50.54
C ILE A 29 14.54 14.70 -49.48
N SER A 30 13.52 15.46 -49.88
CA SER A 30 12.54 16.02 -48.92
C SER A 30 11.72 14.93 -48.23
N VAL A 31 11.29 13.91 -48.94
CA VAL A 31 10.57 12.73 -48.36
C VAL A 31 11.48 11.93 -47.45
N MET A 32 12.74 11.77 -47.83
CA MET A 32 13.71 11.02 -47.00
C MET A 32 14.10 11.81 -45.74
N CYS A 33 14.23 13.13 -45.80
CA CYS A 33 14.45 13.97 -44.62
C CYS A 33 13.20 14.03 -43.73
N ALA A 34 12.00 14.03 -44.27
CA ALA A 34 10.77 13.97 -43.48
C ALA A 34 10.60 12.61 -42.77
N ALA A 35 10.99 11.51 -43.44
CA ALA A 35 11.01 10.19 -42.84
C ALA A 35 12.06 10.04 -41.72
N LEU A 36 13.22 10.68 -41.89
CA LEU A 36 14.27 10.66 -40.86
C LEU A 36 13.91 11.59 -39.67
N LEU A 37 13.21 12.68 -39.90
CA LEU A 37 12.74 13.58 -38.83
C LEU A 37 11.60 12.92 -38.02
N SER A 38 10.76 12.10 -38.66
CA SER A 38 9.73 11.34 -37.93
C SER A 38 10.30 10.21 -37.08
N LEU A 39 11.48 9.69 -37.40
CA LEU A 39 12.18 8.70 -36.57
C LEU A 39 12.99 9.34 -35.43
N ALA A 40 13.38 10.59 -35.58
CA ALA A 40 14.07 11.36 -34.51
C ALA A 40 13.10 11.97 -33.50
N SER A 41 11.81 12.03 -33.78
CA SER A 41 10.77 12.55 -32.89
C SER A 41 10.29 11.52 -31.84
N CYS A 42 10.85 10.30 -31.83
CA CYS A 42 10.53 9.28 -30.83
C CYS A 42 11.54 9.23 -29.67
N ASN A 43 12.37 10.25 -29.49
CA ASN A 43 13.16 10.45 -28.28
C ASN A 43 12.65 11.67 -27.51
N SER A 44 11.34 11.75 -27.28
CA SER A 44 10.90 12.41 -26.07
C SER A 44 11.22 11.42 -24.94
N ASP A 45 12.11 11.79 -24.05
CA ASP A 45 12.19 11.27 -22.70
C ASP A 45 10.84 11.63 -22.01
N ASP A 46 9.74 11.13 -22.54
CA ASP A 46 8.52 10.97 -21.80
C ASP A 46 8.88 9.93 -20.74
N ASN A 47 9.07 10.37 -19.52
CA ASN A 47 8.97 9.56 -18.32
C ASN A 47 7.54 8.98 -18.33
N VAL A 48 7.29 8.02 -19.22
CA VAL A 48 6.08 7.24 -19.22
C VAL A 48 6.17 6.40 -17.96
N GLU A 49 5.54 6.88 -16.92
CA GLU A 49 5.40 6.18 -15.67
C GLU A 49 4.93 4.75 -15.98
N ARG A 50 5.83 3.78 -15.79
CA ARG A 50 5.53 2.39 -16.09
C ARG A 50 4.50 1.89 -15.09
N ARG A 51 3.31 1.55 -15.55
CA ARG A 51 2.21 1.08 -14.71
C ARG A 51 1.86 -0.35 -15.04
N LEU A 52 1.49 -1.11 -14.02
CA LEU A 52 0.92 -2.43 -14.21
C LEU A 52 -0.41 -2.32 -14.95
N THR A 53 -0.58 -3.12 -15.97
CA THR A 53 -1.85 -3.24 -16.70
C THR A 53 -2.91 -3.88 -15.81
N THR A 54 -4.19 -3.64 -16.13
CA THR A 54 -5.30 -4.29 -15.43
C THR A 54 -5.18 -5.81 -15.47
N ASN A 55 -4.82 -6.39 -16.61
CA ASN A 55 -4.66 -7.84 -16.76
C ASN A 55 -3.54 -8.40 -15.88
N GLN A 56 -2.41 -7.68 -15.73
CA GLN A 56 -1.34 -8.09 -14.81
C GLN A 56 -1.83 -8.07 -13.36
N LYS A 57 -2.51 -7.01 -12.93
CA LYS A 57 -3.06 -6.91 -11.58
C LYS A 57 -4.08 -8.01 -11.29
N GLU A 58 -4.97 -8.31 -12.23
CA GLU A 58 -5.93 -9.41 -12.12
C GLU A 58 -5.23 -10.77 -12.02
N MET A 59 -4.23 -11.04 -12.86
CA MET A 59 -3.44 -12.28 -12.82
C MET A 59 -2.72 -12.43 -11.47
N TYR A 60 -2.04 -11.40 -10.99
CA TYR A 60 -1.36 -11.44 -9.69
C TYR A 60 -2.35 -11.65 -8.54
N ALA A 61 -3.50 -10.99 -8.58
CA ALA A 61 -4.54 -11.19 -7.58
C ALA A 61 -5.06 -12.64 -7.57
N GLN A 62 -5.27 -13.25 -8.73
CA GLN A 62 -5.66 -14.67 -8.83
C GLN A 62 -4.58 -15.58 -8.26
N ASN A 63 -3.30 -15.31 -8.52
CA ASN A 63 -2.20 -16.16 -8.07
C ASN A 63 -1.95 -16.08 -6.56
N ILE A 64 -2.28 -14.95 -5.92
CA ILE A 64 -2.20 -14.82 -4.45
C ILE A 64 -3.49 -15.20 -3.74
N SER A 65 -4.60 -15.36 -4.45
CA SER A 65 -5.90 -15.69 -3.86
C SER A 65 -5.88 -17.05 -3.16
N GLY A 66 -6.61 -17.16 -2.07
CA GLY A 66 -6.74 -18.40 -1.31
C GLY A 66 -6.95 -18.16 0.17
N GLU A 67 -7.06 -19.26 0.90
CA GLU A 67 -7.15 -19.31 2.34
C GLU A 67 -5.79 -19.71 2.91
N TYR A 68 -5.38 -19.00 3.96
CA TYR A 68 -4.09 -19.16 4.61
C TYR A 68 -4.30 -19.23 6.13
N SER A 69 -4.15 -20.42 6.68
CA SER A 69 -4.24 -20.65 8.12
C SER A 69 -2.92 -20.33 8.79
N GLY A 70 -2.97 -19.81 10.00
CA GLY A 70 -1.79 -19.40 10.74
C GLY A 70 -2.11 -18.92 12.15
N LYS A 71 -1.30 -17.99 12.63
CA LYS A 71 -1.46 -17.37 13.97
C LYS A 71 -1.31 -15.88 13.89
N TYR A 72 -2.00 -15.18 14.79
CA TYR A 72 -1.70 -13.81 15.13
C TYR A 72 -0.65 -13.74 16.23
N ILE A 73 0.41 -13.00 16.00
CA ILE A 73 1.43 -12.65 16.99
C ILE A 73 1.23 -11.18 17.32
N ILE A 74 0.91 -10.89 18.55
CA ILE A 74 0.67 -9.53 19.01
C ILE A 74 1.92 -9.00 19.69
N ILE A 75 2.42 -7.89 19.21
CA ILE A 75 3.58 -7.19 19.75
C ILE A 75 3.09 -5.83 20.23
N TYR A 76 3.22 -5.57 21.52
CA TYR A 76 2.81 -4.30 22.09
C TYR A 76 3.73 -3.87 23.22
N LYS A 77 3.73 -2.57 23.50
CA LYS A 77 4.31 -2.03 24.71
C LYS A 77 3.25 -2.12 25.81
N ASP A 78 3.56 -2.86 26.85
CA ASP A 78 2.72 -2.94 28.04
C ASP A 78 2.81 -1.59 28.78
N LYS A 79 1.66 -1.08 29.25
CA LYS A 79 1.55 0.14 30.02
C LYS A 79 2.43 0.14 31.29
N ASP A 80 2.74 -1.04 31.82
CA ASP A 80 3.57 -1.23 33.01
C ASP A 80 5.08 -1.38 32.68
N CYS A 81 5.46 -1.32 31.41
CA CYS A 81 6.86 -1.40 31.00
C CYS A 81 7.50 -0.03 30.88
N THR A 82 8.59 0.19 31.63
CA THR A 82 9.47 1.33 31.38
C THR A 82 10.12 1.22 30.02
N ASP A 83 10.32 2.36 29.35
CA ASP A 83 11.00 2.42 28.07
C ASP A 83 12.39 1.79 28.16
N MET A 84 12.53 0.62 27.56
CA MET A 84 13.82 -0.01 27.36
C MET A 84 14.27 0.31 25.93
N THR A 85 15.34 1.05 25.83
CA THR A 85 16.07 1.21 24.57
C THR A 85 17.32 0.33 24.58
N ASP A 86 17.65 -0.26 23.44
CA ASP A 86 18.93 -0.94 23.27
C ASP A 86 20.09 0.07 23.25
N GLU A 87 21.32 -0.43 23.27
CA GLU A 87 22.55 0.40 23.20
C GLU A 87 22.61 1.32 21.96
N LYS A 88 21.76 1.09 20.97
CA LYS A 88 21.65 1.91 19.74
C LYS A 88 20.45 2.87 19.77
N GLY A 89 19.77 3.00 20.90
CA GLY A 89 18.60 3.87 21.05
C GLY A 89 17.32 3.33 20.38
N ARG A 90 17.29 2.03 20.01
CA ARG A 90 16.09 1.42 19.42
C ARG A 90 15.19 0.91 20.53
N HIS A 91 13.89 1.18 20.45
CA HIS A 91 12.93 0.65 21.39
C HIS A 91 12.93 -0.89 21.38
N ILE A 92 13.11 -1.50 22.54
CA ILE A 92 13.04 -2.94 22.71
C ILE A 92 11.57 -3.30 22.86
N ILE A 93 11.10 -4.23 22.02
CA ILE A 93 9.75 -4.78 22.10
C ILE A 93 9.68 -5.63 23.36
N THR A 94 8.84 -5.23 24.30
CA THR A 94 8.84 -5.79 25.65
C THR A 94 7.95 -7.01 25.82
N LYS A 95 6.94 -7.21 24.96
CA LYS A 95 6.10 -8.41 25.01
C LYS A 95 5.60 -8.81 23.62
N ALA A 96 5.75 -10.10 23.31
CA ALA A 96 5.11 -10.75 22.18
C ALA A 96 4.16 -11.83 22.72
N HIS A 97 2.93 -11.83 22.27
CA HIS A 97 1.95 -12.87 22.60
C HIS A 97 1.51 -13.57 21.32
N GLU A 98 1.61 -14.87 21.30
CA GLU A 98 0.94 -15.66 20.28
C GLU A 98 -0.56 -15.71 20.65
N ALA A 99 -1.38 -15.10 19.83
CA ALA A 99 -2.80 -15.34 19.87
C ALA A 99 -3.09 -16.64 19.11
N THR A 100 -4.02 -17.38 19.62
CA THR A 100 -4.47 -18.62 19.01
C THR A 100 -5.08 -18.35 17.64
N PHE A 101 -4.81 -19.25 16.72
CA PHE A 101 -5.43 -19.44 15.42
C PHE A 101 -5.95 -18.18 14.71
N GLY A 102 -5.47 -17.92 13.53
CA GLY A 102 -5.97 -16.89 12.63
C GLY A 102 -6.04 -17.43 11.21
N GLU A 103 -7.00 -16.94 10.47
CA GLU A 103 -7.15 -17.24 9.06
C GLU A 103 -7.14 -15.95 8.26
N VAL A 104 -6.43 -15.96 7.14
CA VAL A 104 -6.45 -14.87 6.17
C VAL A 104 -6.95 -15.40 4.86
N GLN A 105 -8.01 -14.81 4.37
CA GLN A 105 -8.57 -15.08 3.06
C GLN A 105 -8.30 -13.90 2.13
N LEU A 106 -7.67 -14.17 0.99
CA LEU A 106 -7.59 -13.22 -0.12
C LEU A 106 -8.60 -13.61 -1.17
N ASP A 107 -9.45 -12.66 -1.51
CA ASP A 107 -10.51 -12.84 -2.49
C ASP A 107 -10.41 -11.79 -3.59
N VAL A 108 -10.74 -12.24 -4.81
CA VAL A 108 -10.96 -11.37 -5.96
C VAL A 108 -12.47 -11.33 -6.17
N SER A 109 -13.12 -10.31 -5.61
CA SER A 109 -14.57 -10.19 -5.74
C SER A 109 -14.98 -10.02 -7.21
N ASP A 110 -16.21 -10.41 -7.53
CA ASP A 110 -16.83 -10.27 -8.86
C ASP A 110 -16.79 -8.83 -9.41
N ASN A 111 -16.61 -7.84 -8.54
CA ASN A 111 -16.50 -6.42 -8.88
C ASN A 111 -15.05 -5.96 -9.13
N LYS A 112 -14.10 -6.88 -9.30
CA LYS A 112 -12.67 -6.57 -9.47
C LYS A 112 -12.02 -5.84 -8.30
N MET A 113 -12.69 -5.79 -7.16
CA MET A 113 -12.11 -5.27 -5.93
C MET A 113 -11.35 -6.39 -5.23
N GLN A 114 -10.09 -6.14 -4.99
CA GLN A 114 -9.18 -7.07 -4.35
C GLN A 114 -9.30 -6.86 -2.83
N HIS A 115 -9.75 -7.90 -2.13
CA HIS A 115 -9.94 -7.87 -0.69
C HIS A 115 -9.09 -8.91 0.02
N ILE A 116 -8.67 -8.56 1.23
CA ILE A 116 -8.09 -9.47 2.20
C ILE A 116 -8.95 -9.43 3.46
N PHE A 117 -9.23 -10.59 4.03
CA PHE A 117 -9.99 -10.77 5.25
C PHE A 117 -9.08 -11.41 6.29
N PHE A 118 -8.89 -10.73 7.39
CA PHE A 118 -8.23 -11.25 8.57
C PHE A 118 -9.33 -11.79 9.49
N GLN A 119 -9.55 -13.10 9.44
CA GLN A 119 -10.57 -13.78 10.23
C GLN A 119 -10.11 -13.91 11.68
N ASP A 120 -11.05 -14.04 12.60
CA ASP A 120 -10.80 -14.29 14.02
C ASP A 120 -9.78 -13.34 14.67
N PHE A 121 -9.76 -12.10 14.20
CA PHE A 121 -8.88 -11.07 14.75
C PHE A 121 -9.16 -10.89 16.25
N PRO A 122 -8.13 -11.01 17.14
CA PRO A 122 -8.31 -11.07 18.57
C PRO A 122 -8.52 -9.69 19.20
N VAL A 123 -9.72 -9.12 19.05
CA VAL A 123 -10.09 -7.78 19.55
C VAL A 123 -9.79 -7.64 21.04
N SER A 124 -10.01 -8.69 21.83
CA SER A 124 -9.80 -8.67 23.27
C SER A 124 -8.36 -8.31 23.69
N LEU A 125 -7.39 -8.57 22.83
CA LEU A 125 -5.99 -8.23 23.10
C LEU A 125 -5.69 -6.73 23.01
N ILE A 126 -6.55 -5.96 22.35
CA ILE A 126 -6.44 -4.48 22.31
C ILE A 126 -6.55 -3.88 23.71
N SER A 127 -7.31 -4.53 24.61
CA SER A 127 -7.43 -4.12 26.01
C SER A 127 -6.08 -3.94 26.72
N LYS A 128 -5.04 -4.66 26.29
CA LYS A 128 -3.70 -4.62 26.91
C LYS A 128 -2.96 -3.30 26.71
N VAL A 129 -3.37 -2.51 25.72
CA VAL A 129 -2.73 -1.24 25.37
C VAL A 129 -3.66 -0.03 25.59
N VAL A 130 -4.92 -0.26 25.97
CA VAL A 130 -5.87 0.81 26.29
C VAL A 130 -5.66 1.23 27.75
N ASP A 131 -5.17 2.47 27.92
CA ASP A 131 -4.88 3.11 29.20
C ASP A 131 -5.67 4.41 29.43
N ALA A 132 -6.24 4.96 28.37
CA ALA A 132 -7.02 6.21 28.45
C ALA A 132 -8.42 6.02 29.08
N ASP A 133 -8.96 4.78 29.06
CA ASP A 133 -10.29 4.47 29.58
C ASP A 133 -10.33 3.01 30.08
N GLU A 134 -10.45 2.85 31.40
CA GLU A 134 -10.42 1.53 32.04
C GLU A 134 -11.70 0.71 31.76
N GLU A 135 -12.87 1.36 31.70
CA GLU A 135 -14.12 0.66 31.40
C GLU A 135 -14.15 0.15 29.95
N LEU A 136 -13.64 0.95 29.01
CA LEU A 136 -13.42 0.52 27.64
C LEU A 136 -12.43 -0.66 27.56
N SER A 137 -11.32 -0.57 28.32
CA SER A 137 -10.32 -1.65 28.38
C SER A 137 -10.96 -2.97 28.83
N GLN A 138 -11.80 -2.93 29.88
CA GLN A 138 -12.52 -4.11 30.39
C GLN A 138 -13.55 -4.63 29.38
N ALA A 139 -14.29 -3.75 28.70
CA ALA A 139 -15.25 -4.13 27.68
C ALA A 139 -14.55 -4.79 26.49
N LEU A 140 -13.42 -4.25 26.04
CA LEU A 140 -12.60 -4.85 24.98
C LEU A 140 -12.05 -6.22 25.37
N ALA A 141 -11.62 -6.40 26.64
CA ALA A 141 -11.12 -7.69 27.12
C ALA A 141 -12.17 -8.81 27.01
N GLY A 142 -13.46 -8.48 27.12
CA GLY A 142 -14.58 -9.40 26.93
C GLY A 142 -15.07 -9.53 25.48
N ALA A 143 -14.50 -8.79 24.54
CA ALA A 143 -14.98 -8.80 23.17
C ALA A 143 -14.58 -10.09 22.43
N SER A 144 -15.52 -10.62 21.64
CA SER A 144 -15.26 -11.78 20.78
C SER A 144 -14.36 -11.39 19.60
N PRO A 145 -13.62 -12.34 19.03
CA PRO A 145 -12.89 -12.13 17.79
C PRO A 145 -13.80 -11.60 16.68
N GLN A 146 -13.26 -10.74 15.83
CA GLN A 146 -13.95 -10.13 14.69
C GLN A 146 -13.12 -10.28 13.43
N ALA A 147 -13.74 -10.14 12.26
CA ALA A 147 -13.01 -10.07 11.01
C ALA A 147 -12.62 -8.62 10.68
N ILE A 148 -11.38 -8.40 10.24
CA ILE A 148 -10.95 -7.17 9.61
C ILE A 148 -10.92 -7.38 8.11
N THR A 149 -11.55 -6.48 7.37
CA THR A 149 -11.42 -6.45 5.91
C THR A 149 -10.43 -5.37 5.49
N ALA A 150 -9.70 -5.62 4.41
CA ALA A 150 -8.84 -4.62 3.81
C ALA A 150 -8.94 -4.70 2.28
N ARG A 151 -8.68 -3.60 1.61
CA ARG A 151 -8.45 -3.59 0.16
C ARG A 151 -6.96 -3.70 -0.10
N TYR A 152 -6.57 -4.44 -1.11
CA TYR A 152 -5.17 -4.52 -1.51
C TYR A 152 -4.97 -4.15 -2.98
N GLY A 153 -3.74 -3.93 -3.36
CA GLY A 153 -3.39 -3.63 -4.74
C GLY A 153 -1.92 -3.87 -5.04
N PHE A 154 -1.62 -3.77 -6.32
CA PHE A 154 -0.27 -3.92 -6.85
C PHE A 154 0.14 -2.67 -7.60
N ASP A 155 1.43 -2.33 -7.48
CA ASP A 155 2.07 -1.30 -8.27
C ASP A 155 3.55 -1.65 -8.47
N TYR A 156 4.25 -0.98 -9.38
CA TYR A 156 5.70 -1.08 -9.42
C TYR A 156 6.32 -0.35 -8.24
N ASP A 157 7.50 -0.80 -7.82
CA ASP A 157 8.39 0.01 -6.98
C ASP A 157 9.01 1.17 -7.79
N THR A 158 9.82 1.98 -7.13
CA THR A 158 10.38 3.21 -7.72
C THR A 158 11.37 2.97 -8.85
N ASP A 159 12.02 1.81 -8.88
CA ASP A 159 12.99 1.42 -9.90
C ASP A 159 12.48 0.37 -10.88
N TYR A 160 11.21 -0.01 -10.75
CA TYR A 160 10.51 -1.02 -11.57
C TYR A 160 11.13 -2.42 -11.52
N SER A 161 11.91 -2.71 -10.50
CA SER A 161 12.56 -4.01 -10.32
C SER A 161 11.66 -5.03 -9.60
N HIS A 162 10.72 -4.56 -8.80
CA HIS A 162 9.80 -5.37 -8.02
C HIS A 162 8.36 -4.88 -8.16
N ILE A 163 7.45 -5.76 -7.78
CA ILE A 163 6.03 -5.45 -7.65
C ILE A 163 5.73 -5.21 -6.18
N LYS A 164 5.30 -4.01 -5.88
CA LYS A 164 4.85 -3.60 -4.56
C LYS A 164 3.41 -4.08 -4.36
N TRP A 165 3.19 -4.92 -3.37
CA TRP A 165 1.86 -5.24 -2.86
C TRP A 165 1.62 -4.47 -1.57
N ALA A 166 0.47 -3.83 -1.48
CA ALA A 166 0.07 -3.08 -0.29
C ALA A 166 -1.41 -3.27 -0.03
N PHE A 167 -1.81 -3.18 1.23
CA PHE A 167 -3.22 -3.24 1.61
C PHE A 167 -3.58 -2.10 2.56
N ILE A 168 -4.87 -1.75 2.55
CA ILE A 168 -5.45 -0.68 3.35
C ILE A 168 -6.55 -1.31 4.20
N PRO A 169 -6.34 -1.51 5.50
CA PRO A 169 -7.37 -2.02 6.39
C PRO A 169 -8.55 -1.08 6.46
N ASN A 170 -9.74 -1.64 6.49
CA ASN A 170 -10.93 -0.88 6.81
C ASN A 170 -10.98 -0.61 8.31
N VAL A 171 -11.71 0.42 8.68
CA VAL A 171 -12.05 0.72 10.06
C VAL A 171 -12.89 -0.45 10.63
N MET A 172 -12.55 -0.91 11.84
CA MET A 172 -13.38 -1.88 12.57
C MET A 172 -14.34 -1.13 13.48
N LEU A 173 -15.60 -1.51 13.43
CA LEU A 173 -16.67 -0.95 14.26
C LEU A 173 -17.12 -2.00 15.26
N LEU A 174 -17.15 -1.63 16.54
CA LEU A 174 -17.61 -2.48 17.64
C LEU A 174 -18.75 -1.75 18.37
N ASN A 175 -19.79 -2.50 18.72
CA ASN A 175 -20.81 -2.01 19.64
C ASN A 175 -20.53 -2.64 21.01
N LEU A 176 -20.13 -1.84 21.97
CA LEU A 176 -19.80 -2.27 23.33
C LEU A 176 -20.73 -1.60 24.34
N ASN A 177 -21.07 -2.32 25.40
CA ASN A 177 -21.83 -1.77 26.51
C ASN A 177 -20.91 -1.71 27.74
N TYR A 178 -20.65 -0.50 28.24
CA TYR A 178 -19.90 -0.25 29.47
C TYR A 178 -20.33 1.08 30.10
N GLY A 179 -20.00 1.31 31.37
CA GLY A 179 -20.45 2.51 32.07
C GLY A 179 -21.95 2.71 32.13
N GLY A 180 -22.74 1.66 31.82
CA GLY A 180 -24.20 1.75 31.76
C GLY A 180 -24.76 2.37 30.46
N ALA A 181 -23.95 2.53 29.43
CA ALA A 181 -24.32 3.07 28.12
C ALA A 181 -23.82 2.19 26.96
N ASP A 182 -24.45 2.35 25.80
CA ASP A 182 -24.01 1.75 24.55
C ASP A 182 -23.01 2.69 23.85
N HIS A 183 -21.88 2.13 23.44
CA HIS A 183 -20.78 2.83 22.79
C HIS A 183 -20.51 2.27 21.40
N HIS A 184 -20.21 3.17 20.47
CA HIS A 184 -19.83 2.83 19.08
C HIS A 184 -18.34 3.02 18.89
N ILE A 185 -17.58 1.99 19.24
CA ILE A 185 -16.13 2.04 19.20
C ILE A 185 -15.63 1.82 17.78
N ARG A 186 -14.73 2.71 17.35
CA ARG A 186 -14.08 2.67 16.04
C ARG A 186 -12.58 2.45 16.24
N LEU A 187 -12.07 1.35 15.69
CA LEU A 187 -10.66 1.04 15.66
C LEU A 187 -10.09 1.40 14.29
N GLU A 188 -9.10 2.27 14.27
CA GLU A 188 -8.38 2.65 13.05
C GLU A 188 -7.01 2.00 13.01
N PHE A 189 -6.63 1.52 11.82
CA PHE A 189 -5.34 0.89 11.57
C PHE A 189 -4.53 1.76 10.61
N ASN A 190 -3.21 1.79 10.82
CA ASN A 190 -2.31 2.59 10.01
C ASN A 190 -2.33 2.10 8.55
N ASN A 191 -2.60 3.04 7.65
CA ASN A 191 -2.69 2.81 6.21
C ASN A 191 -1.38 3.14 5.48
N ASN A 192 -0.42 3.76 6.15
CA ASN A 192 0.53 4.62 5.42
C ASN A 192 1.82 3.94 5.00
N SER A 193 2.08 2.68 5.32
CA SER A 193 3.48 2.31 5.09
C SER A 193 3.80 0.84 4.96
N GLN A 194 2.84 -0.04 5.03
CA GLN A 194 3.20 -1.43 4.88
C GLN A 194 2.97 -1.89 3.45
N TYR A 195 4.07 -2.04 2.77
CA TYR A 195 4.10 -2.69 1.47
C TYR A 195 5.11 -3.83 1.53
N TYR A 196 4.85 -4.80 0.69
CA TYR A 196 5.66 -6.00 0.55
C TYR A 196 6.09 -6.10 -0.89
N MET A 197 7.28 -6.60 -1.12
CA MET A 197 7.89 -6.66 -2.42
C MET A 197 7.86 -8.09 -2.94
N PHE A 198 7.45 -8.23 -4.19
CA PHE A 198 7.52 -9.47 -4.95
C PHE A 198 8.34 -9.24 -6.20
N THR A 199 9.04 -10.24 -6.64
CA THR A 199 9.49 -10.31 -8.03
C THR A 199 8.31 -10.67 -8.94
N GLU A 200 8.40 -10.33 -10.20
CA GLU A 200 7.38 -10.73 -11.18
C GLU A 200 7.28 -12.26 -11.28
N GLU A 201 8.39 -12.98 -11.14
CA GLU A 201 8.43 -14.45 -11.16
C GLU A 201 7.69 -15.05 -9.96
N GLU A 202 7.85 -14.51 -8.77
CA GLU A 202 7.11 -14.96 -7.58
C GLU A 202 5.60 -14.81 -7.76
N LEU A 203 5.14 -13.68 -8.29
CA LEU A 203 3.71 -13.43 -8.54
C LEU A 203 3.11 -14.25 -9.68
N GLN A 204 3.92 -14.88 -10.51
CA GLN A 204 3.45 -15.84 -11.51
C GLN A 204 3.19 -17.24 -10.92
N GLN A 205 3.64 -17.50 -9.68
CA GLN A 205 3.45 -18.79 -9.02
C GLN A 205 2.11 -18.81 -8.26
N PRO A 206 1.38 -19.93 -8.30
CA PRO A 206 0.20 -20.10 -7.46
C PRO A 206 0.56 -20.01 -5.97
N LYS A 207 -0.28 -19.34 -5.19
CA LYS A 207 -0.10 -19.15 -3.74
C LYS A 207 1.18 -18.36 -3.36
N ALA A 208 1.62 -17.44 -4.22
CA ALA A 208 2.76 -16.57 -3.95
C ALA A 208 2.66 -15.83 -2.59
N PHE A 209 1.44 -15.57 -2.11
CA PHE A 209 1.18 -14.95 -0.81
C PHE A 209 1.71 -15.78 0.37
N ARG A 210 1.83 -17.10 0.23
CA ARG A 210 2.27 -17.96 1.34
C ARG A 210 3.68 -17.61 1.83
N SER A 211 4.62 -17.42 0.93
CA SER A 211 6.00 -17.01 1.27
C SER A 211 6.02 -15.66 2.02
N LEU A 212 5.17 -14.73 1.62
CA LEU A 212 5.01 -13.47 2.32
C LEU A 212 4.43 -13.68 3.72
N ALA A 213 3.37 -14.46 3.85
CA ALA A 213 2.71 -14.71 5.12
C ALA A 213 3.58 -15.53 6.12
N GLU A 214 4.49 -16.36 5.64
CA GLU A 214 5.51 -17.01 6.47
C GLU A 214 6.45 -15.99 7.15
N ASN A 215 6.76 -14.88 6.48
CA ASN A 215 7.53 -13.77 7.04
C ASN A 215 6.71 -12.89 7.97
N GLY A 216 5.41 -12.84 7.78
CA GLY A 216 4.44 -12.12 8.59
C GLY A 216 3.88 -10.87 7.93
N ILE A 217 2.57 -10.73 8.04
CA ILE A 217 1.82 -9.56 7.57
C ILE A 217 1.34 -8.78 8.78
N THR A 218 1.66 -7.50 8.82
CA THR A 218 1.44 -6.68 10.01
C THR A 218 0.27 -5.73 9.83
N LEU A 219 -0.60 -5.70 10.84
CA LEU A 219 -1.58 -4.65 11.09
C LEU A 219 -1.06 -3.80 12.24
N GLN A 220 -1.15 -2.51 12.14
CA GLN A 220 -0.76 -1.58 13.21
C GLN A 220 -1.98 -0.79 13.66
N LEU A 221 -2.33 -0.90 14.93
CA LEU A 221 -3.38 -0.06 15.51
C LEU A 221 -2.92 1.40 15.56
N GLU A 222 -3.74 2.32 15.08
CA GLU A 222 -3.44 3.76 15.03
C GLU A 222 -4.23 4.56 16.05
N ALA A 223 -5.55 4.32 16.15
CA ALA A 223 -6.39 5.08 17.06
C ALA A 223 -7.67 4.33 17.44
N ILE A 224 -8.22 4.71 18.58
CA ILE A 224 -9.54 4.30 19.08
C ILE A 224 -10.41 5.54 19.26
N TYR A 225 -11.63 5.45 18.77
CA TYR A 225 -12.65 6.48 18.94
C TYR A 225 -13.91 5.90 19.55
N ASP A 226 -14.67 6.70 20.26
CA ASP A 226 -16.08 6.46 20.57
C ASP A 226 -16.92 7.45 19.76
N GLY A 227 -17.67 6.95 18.80
CA GLY A 227 -18.32 7.79 17.79
C GLY A 227 -17.30 8.66 17.04
N SER A 228 -17.35 9.98 17.27
CA SER A 228 -16.41 10.96 16.73
C SER A 228 -15.32 11.40 17.71
N THR A 229 -15.39 10.97 18.96
CA THR A 229 -14.46 11.38 20.02
C THR A 229 -13.23 10.48 20.02
N LEU A 230 -12.05 11.06 19.86
CA LEU A 230 -10.79 10.34 19.99
C LEU A 230 -10.57 9.95 21.46
N ILE A 231 -10.43 8.65 21.72
CA ILE A 231 -10.10 8.12 23.04
C ILE A 231 -8.59 7.98 23.20
N GLN A 232 -7.93 7.31 22.25
CA GLN A 232 -6.50 7.05 22.36
C GLN A 232 -5.84 6.95 20.98
N ARG A 233 -4.61 7.48 20.86
CA ARG A 233 -3.71 7.27 19.71
C ARG A 233 -2.58 6.34 20.08
N PHE A 234 -2.16 5.54 19.10
CA PHE A 234 -1.04 4.61 19.20
C PHE A 234 0.09 5.03 18.28
N GLY A 235 1.32 4.74 18.69
CA GLY A 235 2.52 5.02 17.93
C GLY A 235 3.76 5.04 18.82
N TYR A 236 4.93 4.83 18.23
CA TYR A 236 6.20 4.85 18.96
C TYR A 236 6.46 6.17 19.69
N GLU A 237 6.10 7.29 19.04
CA GLU A 237 6.25 8.64 19.61
C GLU A 237 5.35 8.89 20.83
N ASN A 238 4.24 8.18 20.93
CA ASN A 238 3.32 8.24 22.07
C ASN A 238 3.69 7.26 23.19
N GLY A 239 4.74 6.46 22.97
CA GLY A 239 5.17 5.45 23.92
C GLY A 239 4.24 4.24 24.04
N ASN A 240 3.19 4.15 23.25
CA ASN A 240 2.29 3.03 23.16
C ASN A 240 2.17 2.60 21.69
N TYR A 241 2.24 1.32 21.43
CA TYR A 241 2.07 0.76 20.09
C TYR A 241 1.53 -0.66 20.19
N MET A 242 0.84 -1.07 19.13
CA MET A 242 0.39 -2.44 18.98
C MET A 242 0.52 -2.86 17.51
N HIS A 243 1.30 -3.89 17.29
CA HIS A 243 1.43 -4.57 16.01
C HIS A 243 0.82 -5.96 16.10
N ILE A 244 -0.02 -6.29 15.16
CA ILE A 244 -0.65 -7.59 15.03
C ILE A 244 -0.10 -8.23 13.76
N ILE A 245 0.67 -9.29 13.92
CA ILE A 245 1.35 -9.97 12.82
C ILE A 245 0.66 -11.28 12.56
N PHE A 246 0.08 -11.44 11.38
CA PHE A 246 -0.37 -12.74 10.92
C PHE A 246 0.80 -13.51 10.30
N LYS A 247 1.01 -14.76 10.75
CA LYS A 247 1.99 -15.70 10.18
C LYS A 247 1.34 -17.03 9.86
N THR A 248 1.59 -17.54 8.65
CA THR A 248 1.27 -18.94 8.30
C THR A 248 2.25 -19.90 8.96
N GLU A 249 1.80 -21.10 9.19
CA GLU A 249 2.62 -22.23 9.61
C GLU A 249 3.24 -22.98 8.44
#